data_9ac1c1d6331629e590257c94f56da5c3
#
_entry.id   9ac1c1d6331629e590257c94f56da5c3
#
_cell.length_a   1.000
_cell.length_b   1.000
_cell.length_c   1.000
_cell.angle_alpha   90.00
_cell.angle_beta   90.00
_cell.angle_gamma   90.00
#
_symmetry.space_group_name_H-M   'P 1'
#
loop_
_entity.id
_entity.type
_entity.pdbx_description
1 polymer ?
#
loop_
_entity_poly.entity_id
_entity_poly.type
_entity_poly.pdbx_seq_one_letter_code
_entity_poly.pdbx_strand_id
1 'polypeptide(L)'
;MASAVTLEMQSSRQSAAIGEVIAAGANAARRRWVPATSGNFSVRIDANHVAITRSGVDKGSLAPTDILIQPLDAPLLPRSSAEAPLHLALYRRDPAIGAIFHVHAPASSVLSRLVGKGTLRLEGWELQKAIAGITSHDEALAVPVFANDQDTDRLARLVEARLVEGAAGAHPAPGYLLAGHGLYAWGASAAEAARHLEALETLFEFELSYRRFTP
;
A
#
# COMPACT_ATOMS: atom_id res chain seq x y z
N MET A 1 19.05 8.66 -33.15
CA MET A 1 17.78 9.37 -32.83
C MET A 1 16.86 8.55 -31.92
N ALA A 2 16.60 7.26 -32.16
CA ALA A 2 15.79 6.41 -31.27
C ALA A 2 16.28 6.37 -29.81
N SER A 3 17.61 6.39 -29.56
CA SER A 3 18.19 6.34 -28.22
C SER A 3 17.95 7.60 -27.36
N ALA A 4 17.98 8.79 -27.96
CA ALA A 4 17.74 10.05 -27.22
C ALA A 4 16.27 10.18 -26.78
N VAL A 5 15.33 9.90 -27.66
CA VAL A 5 13.89 9.91 -27.36
C VAL A 5 13.55 8.90 -26.26
N THR A 6 14.16 7.72 -26.27
CA THR A 6 13.94 6.69 -25.24
C THR A 6 14.44 7.17 -23.87
N LEU A 7 15.61 7.81 -23.81
CA LEU A 7 16.18 8.36 -22.58
C LEU A 7 15.33 9.52 -22.01
N GLU A 8 14.84 10.41 -22.87
CA GLU A 8 13.94 11.49 -22.44
C GLU A 8 12.61 10.96 -21.91
N MET A 9 12.01 9.96 -22.55
CA MET A 9 10.79 9.32 -22.07
C MET A 9 11.00 8.61 -20.73
N GLN A 10 12.11 7.94 -20.53
CA GLN A 10 12.44 7.28 -19.28
C GLN A 10 12.65 8.29 -18.15
N SER A 11 13.37 9.38 -18.41
CA SER A 11 13.56 10.49 -17.46
C SER A 11 12.23 11.13 -17.06
N SER A 12 11.32 11.33 -18.02
CA SER A 12 9.99 11.89 -17.78
C SER A 12 9.14 10.97 -16.88
N ARG A 13 9.10 9.66 -17.15
CA ARG A 13 8.37 8.67 -16.32
C ARG A 13 8.93 8.61 -14.90
N GLN A 14 10.26 8.62 -14.76
CA GLN A 14 10.90 8.63 -13.45
C GLN A 14 10.55 9.89 -12.67
N SER A 15 10.59 11.06 -13.30
CA SER A 15 10.23 12.33 -12.65
C SER A 15 8.76 12.36 -12.23
N ALA A 16 7.87 11.83 -13.05
CA ALA A 16 6.45 11.70 -12.72
C ALA A 16 6.23 10.79 -11.51
N ALA A 17 6.83 9.59 -11.50
CA ALA A 17 6.71 8.64 -10.40
C ALA A 17 7.26 9.21 -9.07
N ILE A 18 8.38 9.94 -9.11
CA ILE A 18 8.91 10.66 -7.95
C ILE A 18 7.90 11.67 -7.43
N GLY A 19 7.31 12.48 -8.32
CA GLY A 19 6.28 13.46 -7.95
C GLY A 19 5.04 12.83 -7.31
N GLU A 20 4.58 11.68 -7.83
CA GLU A 20 3.45 10.92 -7.29
C GLU A 20 3.75 10.37 -5.88
N VAL A 21 4.97 9.84 -5.64
CA VAL A 21 5.40 9.39 -4.30
C VAL A 21 5.41 10.54 -3.30
N ILE A 22 5.96 11.70 -3.69
CA ILE A 22 5.99 12.90 -2.84
C ILE A 22 4.56 13.35 -2.51
N ALA A 23 3.68 13.42 -3.50
CA ALA A 23 2.28 13.82 -3.31
C ALA A 23 1.52 12.85 -2.39
N ALA A 24 1.73 11.54 -2.53
CA ALA A 24 1.14 10.52 -1.67
C ALA A 24 1.61 10.67 -0.21
N GLY A 25 2.91 10.86 0.02
CA GLY A 25 3.47 11.10 1.35
C GLY A 25 2.90 12.35 2.02
N ALA A 26 2.85 13.46 1.29
CA ALA A 26 2.27 14.72 1.78
C ALA A 26 0.77 14.58 2.11
N ASN A 27 0.01 13.83 1.29
CA ASN A 27 -1.40 13.56 1.56
C ASN A 27 -1.59 12.73 2.85
N ALA A 28 -0.82 11.65 3.01
CA ALA A 28 -0.88 10.80 4.21
C ALA A 28 -0.47 11.57 5.48
N ALA A 29 0.54 12.45 5.39
CA ALA A 29 0.96 13.31 6.51
C ALA A 29 -0.14 14.29 6.95
N ARG A 30 -0.82 14.96 6.00
CA ARG A 30 -1.96 15.83 6.30
C ARG A 30 -3.08 15.09 7.03
N ARG A 31 -3.28 13.81 6.74
CA ARG A 31 -4.26 12.93 7.38
C ARG A 31 -3.75 12.30 8.69
N ARG A 32 -2.50 12.57 9.08
CA ARG A 32 -1.84 11.99 10.26
C ARG A 32 -1.72 10.46 10.21
N TRP A 33 -1.54 9.91 9.02
CA TRP A 33 -1.42 8.47 8.80
C TRP A 33 0.03 7.96 8.84
N VAL A 34 1.01 8.86 8.88
CA VAL A 34 2.45 8.54 8.88
C VAL A 34 3.19 9.28 10.01
N PRO A 35 2.80 9.04 11.29
CA PRO A 35 3.46 9.68 12.41
C PRO A 35 4.92 9.22 12.56
N ALA A 36 5.78 10.08 13.09
CA ALA A 36 7.16 9.75 13.46
C ALA A 36 7.97 9.07 12.33
N THR A 37 7.91 9.60 11.11
CA THR A 37 8.60 9.08 9.91
C THR A 37 8.13 7.69 9.42
N SER A 38 7.05 7.15 9.98
CA SER A 38 6.49 5.86 9.59
C SER A 38 5.94 5.83 8.17
N GLY A 39 5.57 4.64 7.70
CA GLY A 39 5.02 4.42 6.38
C GLY A 39 6.06 4.48 5.25
N ASN A 40 5.69 3.98 4.10
CA ASN A 40 6.49 4.03 2.88
C ASN A 40 5.59 3.99 1.64
N PHE A 41 6.04 4.62 0.57
CA PHE A 41 5.27 4.83 -0.64
C PHE A 41 6.12 4.46 -1.84
N SER A 42 5.52 3.79 -2.82
CA SER A 42 6.18 3.46 -4.07
C SER A 42 5.25 3.59 -5.27
N VAL A 43 5.84 3.90 -6.43
CA VAL A 43 5.16 4.00 -7.73
C VAL A 43 6.03 3.32 -8.78
N ARG A 44 5.41 2.52 -9.65
CA ARG A 44 6.07 1.84 -10.78
C ARG A 44 6.47 2.85 -11.85
N ILE A 45 7.73 2.81 -12.25
CA ILE A 45 8.26 3.62 -13.35
C ILE A 45 8.11 2.88 -14.68
N ASP A 46 8.50 1.61 -14.67
CA ASP A 46 8.47 0.72 -15.83
C ASP A 46 8.39 -0.76 -15.36
N ALA A 47 8.59 -1.70 -16.29
CA ALA A 47 8.54 -3.13 -15.98
C ALA A 47 9.59 -3.56 -14.95
N ASN A 48 10.70 -2.82 -14.81
CA ASN A 48 11.86 -3.23 -14.04
C ASN A 48 12.20 -2.33 -12.85
N HIS A 49 11.57 -1.13 -12.75
CA HIS A 49 11.93 -0.13 -11.74
C HIS A 49 10.72 0.46 -11.05
N VAL A 50 10.92 0.79 -9.78
CA VAL A 50 9.97 1.56 -8.97
C VAL A 50 10.66 2.75 -8.31
N ALA A 51 9.94 3.86 -8.17
CA ALA A 51 10.30 4.94 -7.28
C ALA A 51 9.78 4.58 -5.87
N ILE A 52 10.64 4.57 -4.85
CA ILE A 52 10.25 4.21 -3.48
C ILE A 52 10.91 5.14 -2.46
N THR A 53 10.18 5.48 -1.39
CA THR A 53 10.72 6.30 -0.30
C THR A 53 11.89 5.61 0.40
N ARG A 54 12.93 6.37 0.71
CA ARG A 54 14.01 5.88 1.59
C ARG A 54 13.57 5.81 3.05
N SER A 55 14.32 5.05 3.85
CA SER A 55 14.08 4.91 5.28
C SER A 55 14.35 6.20 6.07
N GLY A 56 13.59 6.42 7.14
CA GLY A 56 13.87 7.42 8.16
C GLY A 56 13.60 8.88 7.75
N VAL A 57 12.88 9.13 6.65
CA VAL A 57 12.51 10.46 6.18
C VAL A 57 11.07 10.82 6.56
N ASP A 58 10.83 12.09 6.84
CA ASP A 58 9.48 12.61 7.05
C ASP A 58 8.68 12.58 5.74
N LYS A 59 7.58 11.83 5.74
CA LYS A 59 6.74 11.64 4.54
C LYS A 59 5.95 12.89 4.17
N GLY A 60 5.80 13.84 5.10
CA GLY A 60 5.13 15.12 4.85
C GLY A 60 5.99 16.15 4.13
N SER A 61 7.32 15.95 4.10
CA SER A 61 8.28 16.91 3.55
C SER A 61 9.32 16.26 2.63
N LEU A 62 8.92 15.24 1.86
CA LEU A 62 9.80 14.53 0.93
C LEU A 62 10.35 15.44 -0.16
N ALA A 63 11.66 15.35 -0.39
CA ALA A 63 12.34 15.92 -1.56
C ALA A 63 12.62 14.79 -2.60
N PRO A 64 12.88 15.12 -3.87
CA PRO A 64 13.24 14.11 -4.90
C PRO A 64 14.44 13.23 -4.49
N THR A 65 15.39 13.76 -3.72
CA THR A 65 16.56 13.03 -3.18
C THR A 65 16.21 12.02 -2.09
N ASP A 66 14.97 12.03 -1.60
CA ASP A 66 14.45 11.07 -0.61
C ASP A 66 13.78 9.87 -1.28
N ILE A 67 13.75 9.83 -2.62
CA ILE A 67 13.16 8.77 -3.40
C ILE A 67 14.27 7.97 -4.07
N LEU A 68 14.26 6.66 -3.86
CA LEU A 68 15.16 5.71 -4.50
C LEU A 68 14.53 5.18 -5.78
N ILE A 69 15.34 4.97 -6.81
CA ILE A 69 14.94 4.25 -8.02
C ILE A 69 15.42 2.82 -7.86
N GLN A 70 14.54 1.98 -7.34
CA GLN A 70 14.87 0.60 -6.99
C GLN A 70 14.55 -0.34 -8.17
N PRO A 71 15.55 -1.08 -8.70
CA PRO A 71 15.27 -2.15 -9.63
C PRO A 71 14.53 -3.30 -8.93
N LEU A 72 13.56 -3.90 -9.62
CA LEU A 72 12.75 -4.99 -9.03
C LEU A 72 13.58 -6.26 -8.78
N ASP A 73 14.53 -6.59 -9.66
CA ASP A 73 15.29 -7.84 -9.60
C ASP A 73 16.73 -7.66 -9.06
N ALA A 74 16.99 -6.55 -8.36
CA ALA A 74 18.28 -6.30 -7.73
C ALA A 74 18.16 -6.30 -6.20
N PRO A 75 19.28 -6.46 -5.48
CA PRO A 75 19.32 -6.23 -4.03
C PRO A 75 18.84 -4.83 -3.67
N LEU A 76 18.34 -4.68 -2.43
CA LEU A 76 17.91 -3.38 -1.93
C LEU A 76 19.04 -2.35 -1.99
N LEU A 77 18.71 -1.17 -2.47
CA LEU A 77 19.64 -0.05 -2.47
C LEU A 77 19.95 0.39 -1.02
N PRO A 78 21.13 0.97 -0.78
CA PRO A 78 21.46 1.57 0.51
C PRO A 78 20.38 2.57 0.95
N ARG A 79 20.00 2.54 2.23
CA ARG A 79 18.96 3.39 2.83
C ARG A 79 17.52 3.03 2.41
N SER A 80 17.28 1.88 1.79
CA SER A 80 15.93 1.37 1.59
C SER A 80 15.22 1.15 2.93
N SER A 81 13.90 1.27 2.93
CA SER A 81 13.08 0.84 4.07
C SER A 81 13.27 -0.65 4.31
N ALA A 82 13.28 -1.08 5.58
CA ALA A 82 13.24 -2.51 5.93
C ALA A 82 11.99 -3.21 5.35
N GLU A 83 10.94 -2.45 5.04
CA GLU A 83 9.68 -2.95 4.48
C GLU A 83 9.63 -2.93 2.95
N ALA A 84 10.69 -2.45 2.27
CA ALA A 84 10.77 -2.46 0.82
C ALA A 84 10.55 -3.86 0.19
N PRO A 85 10.98 -4.99 0.81
CA PRO A 85 10.69 -6.33 0.29
C PRO A 85 9.21 -6.60 0.06
N LEU A 86 8.32 -6.07 0.92
CA LEU A 86 6.85 -6.22 0.79
C LEU A 86 6.32 -5.53 -0.48
N HIS A 87 6.83 -4.34 -0.80
CA HIS A 87 6.48 -3.66 -2.04
C HIS A 87 7.00 -4.41 -3.27
N LEU A 88 8.29 -4.80 -3.24
CA LEU A 88 8.93 -5.46 -4.39
C LEU A 88 8.27 -6.81 -4.71
N ALA A 89 7.91 -7.58 -3.70
CA ALA A 89 7.19 -8.83 -3.86
C ALA A 89 5.85 -8.63 -4.59
N LEU A 90 5.04 -7.64 -4.18
CA LEU A 90 3.78 -7.31 -4.83
C LEU A 90 3.98 -6.87 -6.29
N TYR A 91 4.97 -6.03 -6.58
CA TYR A 91 5.25 -5.60 -7.95
C TYR A 91 5.73 -6.74 -8.85
N ARG A 92 6.53 -7.67 -8.34
CA ARG A 92 6.97 -8.85 -9.10
C ARG A 92 5.82 -9.80 -9.38
N ARG A 93 4.94 -9.96 -8.39
CA ARG A 93 3.76 -10.82 -8.48
C ARG A 93 2.76 -10.33 -9.52
N ASP A 94 2.49 -9.03 -9.53
CA ASP A 94 1.43 -8.46 -10.36
C ASP A 94 1.92 -7.21 -11.12
N PRO A 95 2.14 -7.33 -12.44
CA PRO A 95 2.56 -6.20 -13.26
C PRO A 95 1.49 -5.11 -13.42
N ALA A 96 0.22 -5.39 -13.08
CA ALA A 96 -0.85 -4.40 -13.12
C ALA A 96 -0.78 -3.42 -11.93
N ILE A 97 -0.06 -3.76 -10.86
CA ILE A 97 0.13 -2.84 -9.74
C ILE A 97 1.04 -1.67 -10.18
N GLY A 98 0.47 -0.47 -10.20
CA GLY A 98 1.18 0.77 -10.53
C GLY A 98 1.69 1.54 -9.30
N ALA A 99 1.03 1.41 -8.16
CA ALA A 99 1.46 2.07 -6.92
C ALA A 99 1.08 1.27 -5.68
N ILE A 100 1.90 1.37 -4.62
CA ILE A 100 1.67 0.74 -3.30
C ILE A 100 1.97 1.76 -2.22
N PHE A 101 1.02 1.96 -1.31
CA PHE A 101 1.12 2.90 -0.20
C PHE A 101 0.91 2.18 1.12
N HIS A 102 1.83 2.40 2.05
CA HIS A 102 1.79 1.86 3.39
C HIS A 102 1.75 2.98 4.43
N VAL A 103 0.80 2.86 5.37
CA VAL A 103 0.56 3.84 6.43
C VAL A 103 0.37 3.16 7.79
N HIS A 104 0.64 3.92 8.85
CA HIS A 104 0.39 3.56 10.26
C HIS A 104 -0.77 4.37 10.84
N ALA A 105 -1.89 4.44 10.12
CA ALA A 105 -3.05 5.18 10.57
C ALA A 105 -3.69 4.52 11.81
N PRO A 106 -4.34 5.30 12.70
CA PRO A 106 -4.90 4.77 13.94
C PRO A 106 -5.95 3.68 13.70
N ALA A 107 -6.82 3.82 12.70
CA ALA A 107 -7.90 2.87 12.47
C ALA A 107 -7.36 1.51 12.02
N SER A 108 -6.51 1.47 11.01
CA SER A 108 -5.88 0.23 10.55
C SER A 108 -5.02 -0.43 11.62
N SER A 109 -4.25 0.35 12.39
CA SER A 109 -3.39 -0.18 13.45
C SER A 109 -4.20 -0.81 14.61
N VAL A 110 -5.28 -0.16 15.04
CA VAL A 110 -6.13 -0.68 16.12
C VAL A 110 -6.93 -1.88 15.66
N LEU A 111 -7.60 -1.77 14.50
CA LEU A 111 -8.47 -2.84 14.00
C LEU A 111 -7.67 -4.10 13.66
N SER A 112 -6.49 -3.95 13.05
CA SER A 112 -5.62 -5.09 12.77
C SER A 112 -5.15 -5.81 14.04
N ARG A 113 -4.90 -5.07 15.12
CA ARG A 113 -4.55 -5.64 16.43
C ARG A 113 -5.71 -6.39 17.06
N LEU A 114 -6.94 -5.89 16.89
CA LEU A 114 -8.15 -6.57 17.39
C LEU A 114 -8.43 -7.88 16.65
N VAL A 115 -8.22 -7.90 15.33
CA VAL A 115 -8.39 -9.10 14.48
C VAL A 115 -7.23 -10.09 14.69
N GLY A 116 -6.02 -9.60 14.87
CA GLY A 116 -4.80 -10.38 15.08
C GLY A 116 -4.30 -11.01 13.79
N LYS A 117 -4.69 -12.27 13.51
CA LYS A 117 -4.34 -13.00 12.27
C LYS A 117 -5.59 -13.58 11.63
N GLY A 118 -5.74 -13.42 10.33
CA GLY A 118 -6.89 -13.99 9.60
C GLY A 118 -7.39 -13.10 8.49
N THR A 119 -8.69 -12.84 8.49
CA THR A 119 -9.35 -11.99 7.50
C THR A 119 -10.37 -11.09 8.19
N LEU A 120 -10.25 -9.79 7.96
CA LEU A 120 -11.28 -8.83 8.29
C LEU A 120 -12.31 -8.83 7.15
N ARG A 121 -13.56 -9.12 7.46
CA ARG A 121 -14.68 -9.04 6.52
C ARG A 121 -15.43 -7.74 6.77
N LEU A 122 -15.60 -6.94 5.73
CA LEU A 122 -16.39 -5.71 5.71
C LEU A 122 -17.59 -5.93 4.79
N GLU A 123 -18.78 -5.49 5.24
CA GLU A 123 -20.03 -5.70 4.51
C GLU A 123 -21.06 -4.65 4.95
N GLY A 124 -21.94 -4.24 4.02
CA GLY A 124 -23.02 -3.30 4.32
C GLY A 124 -22.65 -1.82 4.27
N TRP A 125 -21.42 -1.48 3.91
CA TRP A 125 -20.97 -0.10 3.82
C TRP A 125 -21.01 0.43 2.39
N GLU A 126 -21.79 1.47 2.11
CA GLU A 126 -21.88 2.08 0.77
C GLU A 126 -20.50 2.49 0.21
N LEU A 127 -19.58 2.91 1.09
CA LEU A 127 -18.23 3.32 0.72
C LEU A 127 -17.40 2.18 0.11
N GLN A 128 -17.79 0.90 0.27
CA GLN A 128 -17.11 -0.23 -0.38
C GLN A 128 -17.06 -0.09 -1.90
N LYS A 129 -18.00 0.62 -2.51
CA LYS A 129 -18.01 0.93 -3.95
C LYS A 129 -16.84 1.82 -4.41
N ALA A 130 -16.09 2.43 -3.50
CA ALA A 130 -14.85 3.11 -3.83
C ALA A 130 -13.70 2.13 -4.14
N ILE A 131 -13.85 0.84 -3.80
CA ILE A 131 -12.91 -0.22 -4.13
C ILE A 131 -13.19 -0.71 -5.54
N ALA A 132 -12.13 -0.80 -6.34
CA ALA A 132 -12.25 -1.27 -7.72
C ALA A 132 -12.87 -2.68 -7.80
N GLY A 133 -13.87 -2.83 -8.67
CA GLY A 133 -14.59 -4.09 -8.88
C GLY A 133 -15.79 -4.31 -7.96
N ILE A 134 -16.00 -3.52 -6.92
CA ILE A 134 -17.20 -3.59 -6.07
C ILE A 134 -18.29 -2.66 -6.61
N THR A 135 -19.49 -3.19 -6.79
CA THR A 135 -20.64 -2.48 -7.35
C THR A 135 -21.82 -2.34 -6.37
N SER A 136 -21.85 -3.17 -5.31
CA SER A 136 -22.88 -3.14 -4.28
C SER A 136 -22.28 -3.16 -2.88
N HIS A 137 -22.97 -2.50 -1.93
CA HIS A 137 -22.65 -2.58 -0.50
C HIS A 137 -22.91 -3.98 0.10
N ASP A 138 -23.69 -4.82 -0.58
CA ASP A 138 -23.97 -6.21 -0.17
C ASP A 138 -22.82 -7.16 -0.50
N GLU A 139 -21.88 -6.73 -1.34
CA GLU A 139 -20.68 -7.51 -1.64
C GLU A 139 -19.70 -7.44 -0.47
N ALA A 140 -19.37 -8.58 0.11
CA ALA A 140 -18.39 -8.62 1.17
C ALA A 140 -16.97 -8.33 0.64
N LEU A 141 -16.23 -7.49 1.36
CA LEU A 141 -14.83 -7.18 1.11
C LEU A 141 -13.95 -7.93 2.13
N ALA A 142 -13.00 -8.73 1.67
CA ALA A 142 -12.09 -9.48 2.51
C ALA A 142 -10.71 -8.81 2.56
N VAL A 143 -10.31 -8.35 3.74
CA VAL A 143 -8.99 -7.75 3.98
C VAL A 143 -8.14 -8.74 4.77
N PRO A 144 -7.07 -9.31 4.20
CA PRO A 144 -6.16 -10.20 4.92
C PRO A 144 -5.46 -9.46 6.05
N VAL A 145 -5.30 -10.13 7.21
CA VAL A 145 -4.55 -9.62 8.37
C VAL A 145 -3.44 -10.60 8.70
N PHE A 146 -2.20 -10.13 8.68
CA PHE A 146 -1.02 -10.91 9.01
C PHE A 146 -0.46 -10.54 10.38
N ALA A 147 0.13 -11.48 11.09
CA ALA A 147 0.96 -11.16 12.23
C ALA A 147 2.13 -10.27 11.78
N ASN A 148 2.46 -9.26 12.58
CA ASN A 148 3.64 -8.44 12.30
C ASN A 148 4.92 -9.26 12.47
N ASP A 149 5.90 -9.04 11.60
CA ASP A 149 7.17 -9.77 11.59
C ASP A 149 8.31 -8.82 11.23
N GLN A 150 9.43 -8.94 11.96
CA GLN A 150 10.63 -8.15 11.67
C GLN A 150 11.46 -8.74 10.52
N ASP A 151 11.29 -10.04 10.21
CA ASP A 151 11.80 -10.66 8.99
C ASP A 151 10.85 -10.37 7.83
N THR A 152 11.09 -9.24 7.17
CA THR A 152 10.23 -8.74 6.09
C THR A 152 10.29 -9.59 4.83
N ASP A 153 11.37 -10.33 4.58
CA ASP A 153 11.45 -11.29 3.47
C ASP A 153 10.56 -12.51 3.73
N ARG A 154 10.56 -13.01 4.97
CA ARG A 154 9.64 -14.08 5.38
C ARG A 154 8.18 -13.60 5.30
N LEU A 155 7.92 -12.40 5.80
CA LEU A 155 6.58 -11.80 5.76
C LEU A 155 6.10 -11.62 4.31
N ALA A 156 6.95 -11.16 3.41
CA ALA A 156 6.61 -11.01 1.99
C ALA A 156 6.16 -12.34 1.38
N ARG A 157 6.89 -13.43 1.64
CA ARG A 157 6.50 -14.77 1.16
C ARG A 157 5.15 -15.24 1.73
N LEU A 158 4.86 -14.94 3.00
CA LEU A 158 3.57 -15.29 3.62
C LEU A 158 2.42 -14.47 3.00
N VAL A 159 2.65 -13.18 2.74
CA VAL A 159 1.67 -12.31 2.08
C VAL A 159 1.39 -12.83 0.67
N GLU A 160 2.41 -13.12 -0.13
CA GLU A 160 2.25 -13.65 -1.49
C GLU A 160 1.45 -14.95 -1.50
N ALA A 161 1.80 -15.91 -0.65
CA ALA A 161 1.09 -17.18 -0.55
C ALA A 161 -0.41 -16.98 -0.23
N ARG A 162 -0.73 -16.14 0.74
CA ARG A 162 -2.12 -15.87 1.13
C ARG A 162 -2.93 -15.12 0.06
N LEU A 163 -2.29 -14.20 -0.67
CA LEU A 163 -2.95 -13.48 -1.75
C LEU A 163 -3.24 -14.37 -2.98
N VAL A 164 -2.48 -15.46 -3.16
CA VAL A 164 -2.76 -16.49 -4.19
C VAL A 164 -4.01 -17.31 -3.82
N GLU A 165 -4.17 -17.67 -2.54
CA GLU A 165 -5.32 -18.44 -2.06
C GLU A 165 -6.67 -17.70 -2.24
N GLY A 166 -6.62 -16.36 -2.23
CA GLY A 166 -7.82 -15.52 -2.35
C GLY A 166 -8.71 -15.56 -1.11
N ALA A 167 -9.93 -15.07 -1.26
CA ALA A 167 -10.94 -15.03 -0.21
C ALA A 167 -12.22 -15.68 -0.71
N ALA A 168 -12.55 -16.86 -0.21
CA ALA A 168 -13.76 -17.57 -0.59
C ALA A 168 -15.02 -16.74 -0.22
N GLY A 169 -15.89 -16.51 -1.21
CA GLY A 169 -17.16 -15.83 -1.02
C GLY A 169 -17.10 -14.35 -0.65
N ALA A 170 -15.97 -13.67 -0.94
CA ALA A 170 -15.82 -12.24 -0.75
C ALA A 170 -14.90 -11.66 -1.82
N HIS A 171 -15.06 -10.37 -2.13
CA HIS A 171 -14.16 -9.64 -3.02
C HIS A 171 -12.81 -9.41 -2.30
N PRO A 172 -11.67 -9.75 -2.90
CA PRO A 172 -10.38 -9.49 -2.29
C PRO A 172 -10.11 -7.99 -2.23
N ALA A 173 -9.71 -7.48 -1.07
CA ALA A 173 -9.31 -6.09 -0.94
C ALA A 173 -8.01 -5.82 -1.72
N PRO A 174 -7.86 -4.64 -2.34
CA PRO A 174 -6.59 -4.18 -2.89
C PRO A 174 -5.65 -3.67 -1.77
N GLY A 175 -5.50 -4.48 -0.73
CA GLY A 175 -4.74 -4.17 0.46
C GLY A 175 -4.71 -5.31 1.46
N TYR A 176 -3.83 -5.19 2.46
CA TYR A 176 -3.76 -6.06 3.62
C TYR A 176 -3.31 -5.30 4.86
N LEU A 177 -3.56 -5.87 6.02
CA LEU A 177 -3.19 -5.34 7.32
C LEU A 177 -2.04 -6.15 7.95
N LEU A 178 -1.15 -5.46 8.64
CA LEU A 178 -0.21 -6.05 9.59
C LEU A 178 -0.70 -5.75 11.01
N ALA A 179 -0.81 -6.77 11.86
CA ALA A 179 -1.42 -6.67 13.18
C ALA A 179 -0.69 -5.67 14.10
N GLY A 180 -1.42 -4.65 14.55
CA GLY A 180 -0.88 -3.59 15.39
C GLY A 180 0.13 -2.67 14.70
N HIS A 181 0.18 -2.68 13.36
CA HIS A 181 1.16 -1.96 12.56
C HIS A 181 0.46 -0.98 11.60
N GLY A 182 -0.19 -1.47 10.56
CA GLY A 182 -0.86 -0.59 9.60
C GLY A 182 -1.36 -1.29 8.35
N LEU A 183 -1.74 -0.47 7.35
CA LEU A 183 -2.34 -0.88 6.09
C LEU A 183 -1.34 -0.75 4.94
N TYR A 184 -1.31 -1.76 4.07
CA TYR A 184 -0.78 -1.70 2.71
C TYR A 184 -1.96 -1.65 1.74
N ALA A 185 -1.99 -0.66 0.85
CA ALA A 185 -2.98 -0.56 -0.20
C ALA A 185 -2.31 -0.30 -1.54
N TRP A 186 -2.87 -0.82 -2.63
CA TRP A 186 -2.33 -0.67 -3.97
C TRP A 186 -3.42 -0.37 -4.99
N GLY A 187 -3.00 0.00 -6.21
CA GLY A 187 -3.85 0.21 -7.37
C GLY A 187 -3.04 0.20 -8.66
N ALA A 188 -3.72 0.22 -9.80
CA ALA A 188 -3.09 0.29 -11.12
C ALA A 188 -2.42 1.65 -11.40
N SER A 189 -2.70 2.66 -10.56
CA SER A 189 -2.07 3.98 -10.59
C SER A 189 -1.94 4.55 -9.18
N ALA A 190 -1.13 5.60 -9.02
CA ALA A 190 -1.04 6.33 -7.76
C ALA A 190 -2.38 6.90 -7.29
N ALA A 191 -3.20 7.40 -8.22
CA ALA A 191 -4.54 7.90 -7.91
C ALA A 191 -5.48 6.80 -7.41
N GLU A 192 -5.43 5.61 -8.01
CA GLU A 192 -6.24 4.47 -7.57
C GLU A 192 -5.76 3.92 -6.23
N ALA A 193 -4.46 3.77 -6.02
CA ALA A 193 -3.88 3.37 -4.74
C ALA A 193 -4.26 4.34 -3.61
N ALA A 194 -4.25 5.64 -3.89
CA ALA A 194 -4.68 6.68 -2.93
C ALA A 194 -6.17 6.56 -2.60
N ARG A 195 -7.02 6.31 -3.59
CA ARG A 195 -8.46 6.08 -3.40
C ARG A 195 -8.72 4.82 -2.57
N HIS A 196 -8.04 3.72 -2.86
CA HIS A 196 -8.15 2.48 -2.09
C HIS A 196 -7.68 2.66 -0.65
N LEU A 197 -6.53 3.35 -0.45
CA LEU A 197 -6.01 3.67 0.87
C LEU A 197 -7.03 4.47 1.70
N GLU A 198 -7.60 5.53 1.11
CA GLU A 198 -8.59 6.37 1.78
C GLU A 198 -9.87 5.61 2.10
N ALA A 199 -10.39 4.85 1.14
CA ALA A 199 -11.60 4.06 1.33
C ALA A 199 -11.43 3.02 2.43
N LEU A 200 -10.32 2.26 2.43
CA LEU A 200 -10.04 1.24 3.45
C LEU A 200 -9.87 1.86 4.84
N GLU A 201 -9.09 2.95 4.99
CA GLU A 201 -8.94 3.60 6.30
C GLU A 201 -10.29 4.13 6.82
N THR A 202 -11.10 4.74 5.97
CA THR A 202 -12.44 5.23 6.37
C THR A 202 -13.37 4.07 6.74
N LEU A 203 -13.36 2.98 5.98
CA LEU A 203 -14.12 1.76 6.31
C LEU A 203 -13.68 1.16 7.65
N PHE A 204 -12.40 1.21 7.98
CA PHE A 204 -11.88 0.75 9.27
C PHE A 204 -12.32 1.67 10.42
N GLU A 205 -12.40 2.99 10.19
CA GLU A 205 -12.98 3.94 11.17
C GLU A 205 -14.46 3.65 11.41
N PHE A 206 -15.24 3.37 10.35
CA PHE A 206 -16.64 3.00 10.47
C PHE A 206 -16.79 1.69 11.25
N GLU A 207 -16.01 0.67 10.91
CA GLU A 207 -16.05 -0.64 11.57
C GLU A 207 -15.67 -0.57 13.05
N LEU A 208 -14.65 0.21 13.41
CA LEU A 208 -14.28 0.44 14.81
C LEU A 208 -15.39 1.18 15.57
N SER A 209 -16.01 2.16 14.94
CA SER A 209 -17.11 2.91 15.54
C SER A 209 -18.35 2.02 15.73
N TYR A 210 -18.68 1.22 14.73
CA TYR A 210 -19.80 0.29 14.76
C TYR A 210 -19.65 -0.75 15.88
N ARG A 211 -18.47 -1.37 16.01
CA ARG A 211 -18.17 -2.36 17.05
C ARG A 211 -18.25 -1.82 18.48
N ARG A 212 -18.14 -0.50 18.68
CA ARG A 212 -18.32 0.12 20.00
C ARG A 212 -19.79 0.10 20.46
N PHE A 213 -20.73 0.07 19.55
CA PHE A 213 -22.16 0.14 19.80
C PHE A 213 -22.87 -1.21 19.62
N THR A 214 -22.16 -2.21 19.11
CA THR A 214 -22.69 -3.56 18.89
C THR A 214 -21.94 -4.52 19.81
N PRO A 215 -22.57 -5.02 20.91
CA PRO A 215 -21.91 -5.93 21.85
C PRO A 215 -21.61 -7.30 21.26
#